data_c9943b8d8bd100a9030531fc5e8b5edd
#
_entry.id   c9943b8d8bd100a9030531fc5e8b5edd
#
_cell.length_a   1.000
_cell.length_b   1.000
_cell.length_c   1.000
_cell.angle_alpha   90.00
_cell.angle_beta   90.00
_cell.angle_gamma   90.00
#
_symmetry.space_group_name_H-M   'P 1'
#
loop_
_entity.id
_entity.type
_entity.pdbx_description
1 polymer ?
#
loop_
_entity_poly.entity_id
_entity_poly.type
_entity_poly.pdbx_seq_one_letter_code
_entity_poly.pdbx_strand_id
1 'polypeptide(L)'
;FYDWANSAFATTVMAGFFPIFFKSFWAGDLSGPESSAWLGTANSISGLIIVCIAPFLGALADIANKKKLFLGLFAFLGIIATGSLFFIAQGMWITAMSVYIFACIGFSGGNVFYDSLIINVSSDENRNRVSALGYSWGYLGGGFLFVLNVAMYQNPEFFGLKSITDAVLFSFLSVSVWWGIFSLPLLKFVQEKKENIISIEFSNLFVPVSYTHLRAHETQP
;
A
#
# COMPACT_ATOMS: atom_id res chain seq x y z
N PHE A 1 -12.30 -6.91 -0.10
CA PHE A 1 -11.21 -7.80 0.36
C PHE A 1 -9.80 -7.20 0.17
N TYR A 2 -9.58 -6.33 -0.81
CA TYR A 2 -8.24 -5.76 -0.98
C TYR A 2 -7.86 -4.82 0.18
N ASP A 3 -8.79 -3.98 0.67
CA ASP A 3 -8.57 -3.19 1.88
C ASP A 3 -8.33 -4.05 3.12
N TRP A 4 -9.09 -5.16 3.25
CA TRP A 4 -8.85 -6.17 4.27
C TRP A 4 -7.43 -6.73 4.20
N ALA A 5 -6.89 -6.90 2.98
CA ALA A 5 -5.56 -7.43 2.73
C ALA A 5 -4.45 -6.42 3.08
N ASN A 6 -4.47 -5.26 2.43
CA ASN A 6 -3.35 -4.32 2.46
C ASN A 6 -3.29 -3.44 3.71
N SER A 7 -4.43 -3.24 4.40
CA SER A 7 -4.46 -2.50 5.66
C SER A 7 -3.62 -3.14 6.77
N ALA A 8 -3.37 -4.46 6.68
CA ALA A 8 -2.44 -5.15 7.57
C ALA A 8 -1.00 -4.60 7.46
N PHE A 9 -0.57 -4.17 6.27
CA PHE A 9 0.71 -3.50 6.11
C PHE A 9 0.74 -2.14 6.83
N ALA A 10 -0.30 -1.33 6.66
CA ALA A 10 -0.38 -0.02 7.32
C ALA A 10 -0.40 -0.15 8.85
N THR A 11 -1.19 -1.07 9.40
CA THR A 11 -1.34 -1.23 10.85
C THR A 11 -0.15 -1.93 11.48
N THR A 12 0.24 -3.10 10.97
CA THR A 12 1.28 -3.94 11.60
C THR A 12 2.68 -3.47 11.24
N VAL A 13 2.93 -3.12 9.97
CA VAL A 13 4.28 -2.76 9.52
C VAL A 13 4.52 -1.27 9.71
N MET A 14 3.79 -0.38 9.00
CA MET A 14 4.10 1.05 8.99
C MET A 14 3.93 1.70 10.36
N ALA A 15 2.81 1.46 11.04
CA ALA A 15 2.49 2.10 12.31
C ALA A 15 2.94 1.28 13.52
N GLY A 16 2.93 -0.04 13.43
CA GLY A 16 3.20 -0.93 14.54
C GLY A 16 4.68 -1.26 14.73
N PHE A 17 5.11 -2.36 14.15
CA PHE A 17 6.40 -2.96 14.51
C PHE A 17 7.61 -2.34 13.80
N PHE A 18 7.50 -1.92 12.54
CA PHE A 18 8.68 -1.47 11.79
C PHE A 18 9.40 -0.28 12.43
N PRO A 19 8.74 0.80 12.89
CA PRO A 19 9.44 1.94 13.48
C PRO A 19 10.21 1.60 14.75
N ILE A 20 9.66 0.73 15.58
CA ILE A 20 10.28 0.32 16.85
C ILE A 20 11.41 -0.67 16.56
N PHE A 21 11.16 -1.67 15.74
CA PHE A 21 12.11 -2.72 15.41
C PHE A 21 13.28 -2.19 14.58
N PHE A 22 13.04 -1.24 13.70
CA PHE A 22 14.10 -0.55 12.97
C PHE A 22 15.12 0.07 13.93
N LYS A 23 14.65 0.80 14.93
CA LYS A 23 15.52 1.46 15.92
C LYS A 23 16.26 0.50 16.81
N SER A 24 15.61 -0.58 17.26
CA SER A 24 16.16 -1.47 18.26
C SER A 24 16.97 -2.64 17.70
N PHE A 25 16.64 -3.10 16.50
CA PHE A 25 17.24 -4.30 15.92
C PHE A 25 18.13 -4.01 14.71
N TRP A 26 17.64 -3.28 13.73
CA TRP A 26 18.42 -2.99 12.51
C TRP A 26 19.37 -1.81 12.67
N ALA A 27 18.94 -0.75 13.31
CA ALA A 27 19.65 0.52 13.47
C ALA A 27 20.10 0.79 14.92
N GLY A 28 20.38 -0.26 15.68
CA GLY A 28 20.74 -0.14 17.10
C GLY A 28 22.00 0.67 17.36
N ASP A 29 22.90 0.80 16.37
CA ASP A 29 24.12 1.60 16.43
C ASP A 29 23.89 3.11 16.16
N LEU A 30 22.71 3.48 15.63
CA LEU A 30 22.34 4.86 15.39
C LEU A 30 21.69 5.47 16.64
N SER A 31 21.88 6.77 16.81
CA SER A 31 21.14 7.51 17.84
C SER A 31 19.63 7.53 17.55
N GLY A 32 18.81 7.73 18.61
CA GLY A 32 17.36 7.81 18.45
C GLY A 32 16.89 8.89 17.45
N PRO A 33 17.44 10.12 17.47
CA PRO A 33 17.14 11.13 16.47
C PRO A 33 17.54 10.75 15.04
N GLU A 34 18.72 10.17 14.83
CA GLU A 34 19.20 9.71 13.51
C GLU A 34 18.31 8.62 12.93
N SER A 35 17.99 7.57 13.71
CA SER A 35 17.11 6.52 13.27
C SER A 35 15.69 7.02 12.93
N SER A 36 15.20 8.04 13.67
CA SER A 36 13.93 8.70 13.36
C SER A 36 14.00 9.50 12.06
N ALA A 37 15.10 10.23 11.83
CA ALA A 37 15.34 10.99 10.61
C ALA A 37 15.39 10.06 9.38
N TRP A 38 16.05 8.92 9.48
CA TRP A 38 16.09 7.93 8.40
C TRP A 38 14.73 7.31 8.09
N LEU A 39 13.91 7.03 9.10
CA LEU A 39 12.52 6.59 8.91
C LEU A 39 11.68 7.65 8.20
N GLY A 40 11.79 8.91 8.60
CA GLY A 40 11.14 10.03 7.93
C GLY A 40 11.59 10.16 6.47
N THR A 41 12.90 10.01 6.23
CA THR A 41 13.49 10.03 4.88
C THR A 41 12.95 8.90 4.02
N ALA A 42 12.86 7.67 4.55
CA ALA A 42 12.30 6.52 3.83
C ALA A 42 10.84 6.76 3.40
N ASN A 43 10.01 7.27 4.31
CA ASN A 43 8.62 7.63 4.00
C ASN A 43 8.54 8.75 2.96
N SER A 44 9.39 9.76 3.05
CA SER A 44 9.43 10.88 2.10
C SER A 44 9.86 10.43 0.72
N ILE A 45 10.90 9.59 0.62
CA ILE A 45 11.37 9.04 -0.66
C ILE A 45 10.27 8.21 -1.33
N SER A 46 9.66 7.28 -0.59
CA SER A 46 8.59 6.44 -1.16
C SER A 46 7.39 7.28 -1.61
N GLY A 47 6.98 8.27 -0.82
CA GLY A 47 5.91 9.19 -1.18
C GLY A 47 6.24 10.02 -2.42
N LEU A 48 7.45 10.59 -2.49
CA LEU A 48 7.90 11.39 -3.64
C LEU A 48 7.92 10.56 -4.93
N ILE A 49 8.44 9.33 -4.86
CA ILE A 49 8.46 8.43 -6.01
C ILE A 49 7.02 8.20 -6.52
N ILE A 50 6.08 7.88 -5.63
CA ILE A 50 4.69 7.65 -6.02
C ILE A 50 4.05 8.91 -6.61
N VAL A 51 4.23 10.07 -5.98
CA VAL A 51 3.69 11.35 -6.51
C VAL A 51 4.20 11.63 -7.92
N CYS A 52 5.48 11.35 -8.18
CA CYS A 52 6.06 11.57 -9.51
C CYS A 52 5.57 10.57 -10.56
N ILE A 53 5.42 9.28 -10.21
CA ILE A 53 5.13 8.24 -11.20
C ILE A 53 3.64 7.95 -11.37
N ALA A 54 2.81 8.16 -10.33
CA ALA A 54 1.39 7.79 -10.36
C ALA A 54 0.59 8.44 -11.50
N PRO A 55 0.77 9.73 -11.86
CA PRO A 55 0.04 10.33 -12.98
C PRO A 55 0.35 9.66 -14.32
N PHE A 56 1.62 9.32 -14.56
CA PHE A 56 2.05 8.66 -15.81
C PHE A 56 1.55 7.23 -15.89
N LEU A 57 1.71 6.47 -14.79
CA LEU A 57 1.25 5.09 -14.74
C LEU A 57 -0.28 5.00 -14.74
N GLY A 58 -0.97 5.96 -14.12
CA GLY A 58 -2.43 6.07 -14.16
C GLY A 58 -2.91 6.26 -15.59
N ALA A 59 -2.37 7.26 -16.32
CA ALA A 59 -2.70 7.50 -17.72
C ALA A 59 -2.40 6.26 -18.59
N LEU A 60 -1.26 5.60 -18.37
CA LEU A 60 -0.90 4.39 -19.10
C LEU A 60 -1.88 3.24 -18.82
N ALA A 61 -2.27 3.07 -17.56
CA ALA A 61 -3.22 2.04 -17.15
C ALA A 61 -4.62 2.27 -17.72
N ASP A 62 -5.04 3.54 -17.82
CA ASP A 62 -6.30 3.94 -18.44
C ASP A 62 -6.28 3.65 -19.94
N ILE A 63 -5.25 4.11 -20.66
CA ILE A 63 -5.09 3.88 -22.12
C ILE A 63 -5.02 2.37 -22.42
N ALA A 64 -4.32 1.60 -21.62
CA ALA A 64 -4.17 0.17 -21.83
C ALA A 64 -5.38 -0.66 -21.31
N ASN A 65 -6.33 -0.06 -20.58
CA ASN A 65 -7.37 -0.76 -19.82
C ASN A 65 -6.78 -1.88 -18.94
N LYS A 66 -5.72 -1.59 -18.19
CA LYS A 66 -4.95 -2.57 -17.39
C LYS A 66 -4.71 -2.11 -15.95
N LYS A 67 -5.66 -1.39 -15.35
CA LYS A 67 -5.58 -0.93 -13.94
C LYS A 67 -5.30 -2.08 -12.97
N LYS A 68 -5.96 -3.21 -13.18
CA LYS A 68 -5.81 -4.41 -12.36
C LYS A 68 -4.42 -5.04 -12.48
N LEU A 69 -3.80 -4.98 -13.66
CA LEU A 69 -2.43 -5.43 -13.84
C LEU A 69 -1.44 -4.57 -13.04
N PHE A 70 -1.57 -3.24 -13.12
CA PHE A 70 -0.72 -2.33 -12.35
C PHE A 70 -0.93 -2.49 -10.85
N LEU A 71 -2.18 -2.61 -10.38
CA LEU A 71 -2.47 -2.95 -9.00
C LEU A 71 -1.74 -4.24 -8.59
N GLY A 72 -1.84 -5.29 -9.39
CA GLY A 72 -1.20 -6.58 -9.12
C GLY A 72 0.33 -6.47 -9.04
N LEU A 73 0.97 -5.69 -9.92
CA LEU A 73 2.42 -5.46 -9.91
C LEU A 73 2.87 -4.72 -8.64
N PHE A 74 2.16 -3.65 -8.25
CA PHE A 74 2.48 -2.92 -7.04
C PHE A 74 2.20 -3.73 -5.78
N ALA A 75 1.06 -4.44 -5.73
CA ALA A 75 0.76 -5.35 -4.62
C ALA A 75 1.84 -6.44 -4.49
N PHE A 76 2.25 -7.05 -5.60
CA PHE A 76 3.32 -8.05 -5.61
C PHE A 76 4.64 -7.47 -5.09
N LEU A 77 5.03 -6.27 -5.53
CA LEU A 77 6.21 -5.57 -5.02
C LEU A 77 6.10 -5.38 -3.50
N GLY A 78 4.98 -4.86 -3.01
CA GLY A 78 4.74 -4.64 -1.58
C GLY A 78 4.77 -5.93 -0.76
N ILE A 79 4.13 -6.99 -1.25
CA ILE A 79 4.08 -8.31 -0.63
C ILE A 79 5.48 -8.90 -0.49
N ILE A 80 6.25 -8.95 -1.58
CA ILE A 80 7.61 -9.53 -1.58
C ILE A 80 8.54 -8.70 -0.70
N ALA A 81 8.52 -7.37 -0.82
CA ALA A 81 9.33 -6.50 0.01
C ALA A 81 8.99 -6.67 1.51
N THR A 82 7.70 -6.72 1.88
CA THR A 82 7.29 -6.94 3.26
C THR A 82 7.77 -8.29 3.80
N GLY A 83 7.59 -9.37 3.04
CA GLY A 83 8.06 -10.70 3.41
C GLY A 83 9.59 -10.78 3.52
N SER A 84 10.31 -10.04 2.68
CA SER A 84 11.78 -9.99 2.69
C SER A 84 12.37 -9.39 3.97
N LEU A 85 11.61 -8.56 4.71
CA LEU A 85 12.04 -8.04 6.01
C LEU A 85 12.34 -9.14 7.02
N PHE A 86 11.70 -10.30 6.89
CA PHE A 86 11.96 -11.47 7.74
C PHE A 86 13.40 -11.97 7.67
N PHE A 87 14.06 -11.82 6.52
CA PHE A 87 15.40 -12.38 6.27
C PHE A 87 16.53 -11.40 6.58
N ILE A 88 16.24 -10.17 7.00
CA ILE A 88 17.26 -9.14 7.20
C ILE A 88 17.87 -9.28 8.59
N ALA A 89 19.17 -9.51 8.63
CA ALA A 89 19.91 -9.68 9.87
C ALA A 89 20.03 -8.38 10.69
N GLN A 90 20.29 -8.53 11.98
CA GLN A 90 20.54 -7.42 12.90
C GLN A 90 21.67 -6.50 12.40
N GLY A 91 21.52 -5.20 12.58
CA GLY A 91 22.51 -4.19 12.16
C GLY A 91 22.42 -3.79 10.67
N MET A 92 21.65 -4.51 9.84
CA MET A 92 21.54 -4.22 8.40
C MET A 92 20.48 -3.13 8.12
N TRP A 93 20.60 -1.97 8.77
CA TRP A 93 19.58 -0.92 8.71
C TRP A 93 19.39 -0.33 7.31
N ILE A 94 20.46 -0.19 6.51
CA ILE A 94 20.35 0.32 5.12
C ILE A 94 19.51 -0.63 4.27
N THR A 95 19.73 -1.94 4.40
CA THR A 95 18.96 -2.95 3.68
C THR A 95 17.51 -2.95 4.14
N ALA A 96 17.26 -2.93 5.46
CA ALA A 96 15.90 -2.87 6.01
C ALA A 96 15.12 -1.63 5.53
N MET A 97 15.77 -0.47 5.57
CA MET A 97 15.19 0.78 5.08
C MET A 97 14.90 0.73 3.58
N SER A 98 15.83 0.23 2.77
CA SER A 98 15.64 0.11 1.33
C SER A 98 14.47 -0.80 0.98
N VAL A 99 14.38 -1.97 1.62
CA VAL A 99 13.27 -2.90 1.45
C VAL A 99 11.94 -2.29 1.91
N TYR A 100 11.94 -1.56 3.01
CA TYR A 100 10.77 -0.85 3.50
C TYR A 100 10.28 0.23 2.51
N ILE A 101 11.19 0.98 1.86
CA ILE A 101 10.84 1.94 0.80
C ILE A 101 10.09 1.22 -0.33
N PHE A 102 10.58 0.07 -0.81
CA PHE A 102 9.89 -0.72 -1.83
C PHE A 102 8.54 -1.23 -1.35
N ALA A 103 8.42 -1.65 -0.10
CA ALA A 103 7.13 -2.06 0.48
C ALA A 103 6.12 -0.90 0.50
N CYS A 104 6.55 0.30 0.90
CA CYS A 104 5.73 1.52 0.90
C CYS A 104 5.33 1.94 -0.53
N ILE A 105 6.23 1.84 -1.51
CA ILE A 105 5.93 2.10 -2.92
C ILE A 105 4.88 1.09 -3.42
N GLY A 106 5.05 -0.18 -3.09
CA GLY A 106 4.09 -1.23 -3.44
C GLY A 106 2.70 -0.98 -2.84
N PHE A 107 2.64 -0.60 -1.57
CA PHE A 107 1.40 -0.27 -0.86
C PHE A 107 0.72 0.97 -1.48
N SER A 108 1.44 2.08 -1.58
CA SER A 108 0.87 3.34 -2.06
C SER A 108 0.50 3.27 -3.54
N GLY A 109 1.36 2.66 -4.37
CA GLY A 109 1.08 2.44 -5.80
C GLY A 109 -0.11 1.51 -6.01
N GLY A 110 -0.23 0.44 -5.22
CA GLY A 110 -1.38 -0.44 -5.23
C GLY A 110 -2.68 0.31 -4.93
N ASN A 111 -2.68 1.20 -3.93
CA ASN A 111 -3.85 1.99 -3.55
C ASN A 111 -4.30 2.95 -4.66
N VAL A 112 -3.39 3.59 -5.39
CA VAL A 112 -3.75 4.45 -6.54
C VAL A 112 -4.62 3.70 -7.56
N PHE A 113 -4.22 2.47 -7.91
CA PHE A 113 -4.97 1.66 -8.87
C PHE A 113 -6.22 1.02 -8.24
N TYR A 114 -6.16 0.66 -6.97
CA TYR A 114 -7.32 0.15 -6.23
C TYR A 114 -8.45 1.17 -6.20
N ASP A 115 -8.15 2.41 -5.84
CA ASP A 115 -9.14 3.49 -5.80
C ASP A 115 -9.73 3.77 -7.18
N SER A 116 -8.92 3.67 -8.23
CA SER A 116 -9.40 3.84 -9.61
C SER A 116 -10.36 2.73 -10.08
N LEU A 117 -10.29 1.54 -9.47
CA LEU A 117 -11.18 0.42 -9.80
C LEU A 117 -12.56 0.51 -9.14
N ILE A 118 -12.81 1.47 -8.25
CA ILE A 118 -14.09 1.60 -7.55
C ILE A 118 -15.26 1.80 -8.54
N ILE A 119 -15.03 2.48 -9.65
CA ILE A 119 -16.02 2.70 -10.72
C ILE A 119 -16.46 1.40 -11.42
N ASN A 120 -15.62 0.36 -11.35
CA ASN A 120 -15.91 -0.94 -11.94
C ASN A 120 -16.86 -1.77 -11.08
N VAL A 121 -16.91 -1.51 -9.78
CA VAL A 121 -17.66 -2.29 -8.78
C VAL A 121 -18.79 -1.51 -8.12
N SER A 122 -18.98 -0.23 -8.48
CA SER A 122 -20.00 0.65 -7.91
C SER A 122 -20.75 1.42 -9.00
N SER A 123 -21.96 1.92 -8.68
CA SER A 123 -22.67 2.96 -9.42
C SER A 123 -22.38 4.32 -8.79
N ASP A 124 -22.71 5.41 -9.51
CA ASP A 124 -22.52 6.77 -8.99
C ASP A 124 -23.29 6.99 -7.67
N GLU A 125 -24.49 6.40 -7.55
CA GLU A 125 -25.36 6.51 -6.39
C GLU A 125 -24.79 5.81 -5.13
N ASN A 126 -24.08 4.69 -5.29
CA ASN A 126 -23.62 3.88 -4.16
C ASN A 126 -22.10 3.94 -3.94
N ARG A 127 -21.34 4.69 -4.75
CA ARG A 127 -19.87 4.75 -4.71
C ARG A 127 -19.34 5.09 -3.32
N ASN A 128 -19.89 6.11 -2.68
CA ASN A 128 -19.47 6.53 -1.35
C ASN A 128 -19.70 5.42 -0.30
N ARG A 129 -20.83 4.71 -0.41
CA ARG A 129 -21.12 3.58 0.48
C ARG A 129 -20.18 2.41 0.27
N VAL A 130 -19.87 2.07 -1.00
CA VAL A 130 -18.93 0.99 -1.33
C VAL A 130 -17.54 1.33 -0.83
N SER A 131 -17.09 2.58 -1.01
CA SER A 131 -15.80 3.06 -0.48
C SER A 131 -15.76 2.97 1.05
N ALA A 132 -16.77 3.48 1.75
CA ALA A 132 -16.84 3.43 3.21
C ALA A 132 -16.82 1.99 3.75
N LEU A 133 -17.52 1.06 3.09
CA LEU A 133 -17.48 -0.37 3.43
C LEU A 133 -16.10 -0.96 3.20
N GLY A 134 -15.40 -0.59 2.11
CA GLY A 134 -14.02 -1.01 1.86
C GLY A 134 -13.11 -0.62 3.01
N TYR A 135 -13.09 0.66 3.39
CA TYR A 135 -12.31 1.15 4.53
C TYR A 135 -12.67 0.45 5.84
N SER A 136 -13.96 0.25 6.13
CA SER A 136 -14.40 -0.44 7.35
C SER A 136 -13.86 -1.87 7.40
N TRP A 137 -13.94 -2.61 6.31
CA TRP A 137 -13.34 -3.94 6.21
C TRP A 137 -11.81 -3.89 6.31
N GLY A 138 -11.16 -2.86 5.79
CA GLY A 138 -9.73 -2.62 5.94
C GLY A 138 -9.31 -2.51 7.40
N TYR A 139 -9.98 -1.66 8.17
CA TYR A 139 -9.72 -1.53 9.60
C TYR A 139 -9.92 -2.85 10.37
N LEU A 140 -10.97 -3.60 10.05
CA LEU A 140 -11.22 -4.90 10.69
C LEU A 140 -10.14 -5.92 10.32
N GLY A 141 -9.75 -6.01 9.04
CA GLY A 141 -8.74 -6.97 8.59
C GLY A 141 -7.34 -6.65 9.12
N GLY A 142 -6.93 -5.39 8.98
CA GLY A 142 -5.64 -4.93 9.51
C GLY A 142 -5.58 -5.04 11.03
N GLY A 143 -6.67 -4.65 11.73
CA GLY A 143 -6.78 -4.74 13.18
C GLY A 143 -6.75 -6.18 13.68
N PHE A 144 -7.46 -7.10 13.01
CA PHE A 144 -7.48 -8.51 13.38
C PHE A 144 -6.09 -9.13 13.30
N LEU A 145 -5.38 -8.95 12.18
CA LEU A 145 -4.03 -9.48 12.05
C LEU A 145 -3.05 -8.80 13.01
N PHE A 146 -3.20 -7.49 13.24
CA PHE A 146 -2.39 -6.76 14.21
C PHE A 146 -2.55 -7.32 15.63
N VAL A 147 -3.77 -7.60 16.08
CA VAL A 147 -4.03 -8.22 17.40
C VAL A 147 -3.34 -9.59 17.51
N LEU A 148 -3.40 -10.42 16.46
CA LEU A 148 -2.69 -11.70 16.44
C LEU A 148 -1.17 -11.52 16.53
N ASN A 149 -0.61 -10.55 15.83
CA ASN A 149 0.82 -10.25 15.85
C ASN A 149 1.25 -9.66 17.20
N VAL A 150 0.42 -8.86 17.86
CA VAL A 150 0.67 -8.38 19.24
C VAL A 150 0.61 -9.55 20.24
N ALA A 151 -0.32 -10.49 20.08
CA ALA A 151 -0.38 -11.70 20.90
C ALA A 151 0.89 -12.57 20.74
N MET A 152 1.38 -12.70 19.48
CA MET A 152 2.67 -13.36 19.18
C MET A 152 3.86 -12.66 19.88
N TYR A 153 3.87 -11.33 19.84
CA TYR A 153 4.91 -10.52 20.49
C TYR A 153 4.89 -10.67 22.01
N GLN A 154 3.70 -10.70 22.63
CA GLN A 154 3.55 -10.83 24.09
C GLN A 154 3.85 -12.24 24.61
N ASN A 155 3.53 -13.26 23.85
CA ASN A 155 3.67 -14.67 24.25
C ASN A 155 4.30 -15.50 23.13
N PRO A 156 5.57 -15.24 22.76
CA PRO A 156 6.20 -15.92 21.62
C PRO A 156 6.24 -17.45 21.80
N GLU A 157 6.48 -17.94 22.99
CA GLU A 157 6.54 -19.38 23.30
C GLU A 157 5.23 -20.11 23.01
N PHE A 158 4.09 -19.46 23.25
CA PHE A 158 2.76 -20.03 22.93
C PHE A 158 2.61 -20.31 21.43
N PHE A 159 3.26 -19.51 20.60
CA PHE A 159 3.27 -19.66 19.13
C PHE A 159 4.45 -20.48 18.61
N GLY A 160 5.24 -21.11 19.51
CA GLY A 160 6.42 -21.91 19.13
C GLY A 160 7.63 -21.07 18.70
N LEU A 161 7.66 -19.78 19.03
CA LEU A 161 8.75 -18.86 18.70
C LEU A 161 9.75 -18.76 19.86
N LYS A 162 11.02 -18.56 19.53
CA LYS A 162 12.11 -18.58 20.52
C LYS A 162 12.31 -17.24 21.23
N SER A 163 11.90 -16.15 20.58
CA SER A 163 12.16 -14.79 21.07
C SER A 163 11.11 -13.80 20.59
N ILE A 164 11.05 -12.64 21.24
CA ILE A 164 10.28 -11.48 20.81
C ILE A 164 10.75 -11.00 19.41
N THR A 165 12.04 -11.07 19.14
CA THR A 165 12.63 -10.75 17.83
C THR A 165 12.03 -11.63 16.73
N ASP A 166 11.97 -12.96 16.98
CA ASP A 166 11.33 -13.87 16.03
C ASP A 166 9.86 -13.52 15.81
N ALA A 167 9.14 -13.17 16.87
CA ALA A 167 7.74 -12.79 16.77
C ALA A 167 7.52 -11.55 15.86
N VAL A 168 8.38 -10.54 15.96
CA VAL A 168 8.31 -9.36 15.08
C VAL A 168 8.66 -9.71 13.65
N LEU A 169 9.71 -10.49 13.42
CA LEU A 169 10.08 -10.95 12.08
C LEU A 169 8.97 -11.79 11.45
N PHE A 170 8.38 -12.75 12.19
CA PHE A 170 7.23 -13.52 11.73
C PHE A 170 5.99 -12.65 11.49
N SER A 171 5.83 -11.52 12.19
CA SER A 171 4.74 -10.57 11.92
C SER A 171 4.85 -9.97 10.52
N PHE A 172 6.04 -9.62 10.05
CA PHE A 172 6.25 -9.14 8.67
C PHE A 172 5.90 -10.21 7.64
N LEU A 173 6.32 -11.45 7.90
CA LEU A 173 5.98 -12.58 7.03
C LEU A 173 4.47 -12.85 7.00
N SER A 174 3.80 -12.81 8.16
CA SER A 174 2.35 -12.99 8.26
C SER A 174 1.57 -11.93 7.49
N VAL A 175 2.02 -10.67 7.53
CA VAL A 175 1.43 -9.57 6.75
C VAL A 175 1.61 -9.82 5.26
N SER A 176 2.78 -10.26 4.82
CA SER A 176 3.05 -10.58 3.42
C SER A 176 2.11 -11.69 2.92
N VAL A 177 1.99 -12.78 3.66
CA VAL A 177 1.11 -13.91 3.32
C VAL A 177 -0.37 -13.48 3.32
N TRP A 178 -0.80 -12.74 4.35
CA TRP A 178 -2.15 -12.18 4.46
C TRP A 178 -2.50 -11.30 3.26
N TRP A 179 -1.64 -10.35 2.95
CA TRP A 179 -1.82 -9.44 1.82
C TRP A 179 -1.91 -10.22 0.51
N GLY A 180 -1.02 -11.19 0.30
CA GLY A 180 -1.03 -12.05 -0.88
C GLY A 180 -2.34 -12.81 -1.06
N ILE A 181 -2.77 -13.55 -0.03
CA ILE A 181 -3.98 -14.39 -0.08
C ILE A 181 -5.24 -13.55 -0.34
N PHE A 182 -5.43 -12.45 0.42
CA PHE A 182 -6.64 -11.65 0.34
C PHE A 182 -6.67 -10.66 -0.84
N SER A 183 -5.56 -10.49 -1.56
CA SER A 183 -5.53 -9.78 -2.85
C SER A 183 -6.08 -10.62 -4.02
N LEU A 184 -5.99 -11.95 -3.92
CA LEU A 184 -6.41 -12.86 -5.00
C LEU A 184 -7.87 -12.68 -5.44
N PRO A 185 -8.86 -12.48 -4.54
CA PRO A 185 -10.24 -12.28 -4.95
C PRO A 185 -10.42 -11.08 -5.87
N LEU A 186 -9.77 -9.95 -5.58
CA LEU A 186 -9.83 -8.77 -6.46
C LEU A 186 -9.21 -9.08 -7.82
N LEU A 187 -8.01 -9.66 -7.84
CA LEU A 187 -7.31 -9.98 -9.08
C LEU A 187 -8.07 -11.00 -9.94
N LYS A 188 -8.84 -11.91 -9.33
CA LYS A 188 -9.59 -12.96 -10.04
C LYS A 188 -10.97 -12.50 -10.50
N PHE A 189 -11.73 -11.82 -9.63
CA PHE A 189 -13.17 -11.62 -9.84
C PHE A 189 -13.55 -10.23 -10.35
N VAL A 190 -12.74 -9.19 -10.09
CA VAL A 190 -13.05 -7.85 -10.59
C VAL A 190 -12.76 -7.79 -12.10
N GLN A 191 -13.76 -7.37 -12.87
CA GLN A 191 -13.63 -7.17 -14.31
C GLN A 191 -13.46 -5.68 -14.59
N GLU A 192 -12.48 -5.33 -15.39
CA GLU A 192 -12.31 -3.96 -15.85
C GLU A 192 -13.32 -3.67 -16.95
N LYS A 193 -14.12 -2.62 -16.79
CA LYS A 193 -14.97 -2.11 -17.85
C LYS A 193 -14.05 -1.50 -18.91
N LYS A 194 -14.22 -1.89 -20.17
CA LYS A 194 -13.53 -1.22 -21.28
C LYS A 194 -14.11 0.19 -21.40
N GLU A 195 -13.36 1.18 -20.99
CA GLU A 195 -13.69 2.55 -21.32
C GLU A 195 -13.36 2.75 -22.81
N ASN A 196 -14.33 3.21 -23.60
CA ASN A 196 -14.05 3.66 -24.95
C ASN A 196 -13.24 4.95 -24.82
N ILE A 197 -11.93 4.82 -24.97
CA ILE A 197 -11.03 5.95 -24.97
C ILE A 197 -11.39 6.76 -26.23
N ILE A 198 -12.15 7.84 -26.06
CA ILE A 198 -12.14 8.94 -27.02
C ILE A 198 -10.68 9.33 -27.12
N SER A 199 -10.09 9.20 -28.30
CA SER A 199 -8.68 9.49 -28.57
C SER A 199 -8.31 10.83 -27.94
N ILE A 200 -7.71 10.79 -26.78
CA ILE A 200 -7.11 11.96 -26.16
C ILE A 200 -5.84 12.20 -26.99
N GLU A 201 -5.90 13.17 -27.90
CA GLU A 201 -4.69 13.67 -28.55
C GLU A 201 -3.71 14.06 -27.44
N PHE A 202 -2.49 13.55 -27.52
CA PHE A 202 -1.41 13.84 -26.56
C PHE A 202 -1.17 15.35 -26.36
N SER A 203 -1.61 16.18 -27.30
CA SER A 203 -1.61 17.65 -27.22
C SER A 203 -2.45 18.21 -26.06
N ASN A 204 -3.45 17.47 -25.57
CA ASN A 204 -4.35 17.94 -24.50
C ASN A 204 -3.89 17.57 -23.09
N LEU A 205 -2.82 16.81 -22.93
CA LEU A 205 -2.24 16.45 -21.62
C LEU A 205 -1.63 17.65 -20.86
N PHE A 206 -1.38 18.76 -21.54
CA PHE A 206 -0.81 19.97 -20.96
C PHE A 206 -1.78 21.17 -20.94
N VAL A 207 -3.08 20.94 -21.14
CA VAL A 207 -4.08 22.02 -20.99
C VAL A 207 -4.20 22.33 -19.49
N PRO A 208 -3.85 23.56 -19.06
CA PRO A 208 -3.91 23.92 -17.64
C PRO A 208 -5.34 23.74 -17.11
N VAL A 209 -5.46 23.24 -15.89
CA VAL A 209 -6.72 22.99 -15.15
C VAL A 209 -7.62 24.24 -15.05
N SER A 210 -7.11 25.42 -15.40
CA SER A 210 -7.85 26.69 -15.44
C SER A 210 -9.06 26.70 -16.36
N TYR A 211 -9.11 25.83 -17.40
CA TYR A 211 -10.25 25.81 -18.34
C TYR A 211 -11.48 25.04 -17.83
N THR A 212 -11.32 24.14 -16.86
CA THR A 212 -12.46 23.38 -16.33
C THR A 212 -13.33 24.19 -15.37
N HIS A 213 -12.77 25.20 -14.70
CA HIS A 213 -13.54 26.07 -13.80
C HIS A 213 -14.37 27.13 -14.53
N LEU A 214 -14.00 27.55 -15.74
CA LEU A 214 -14.72 28.59 -16.47
C LEU A 214 -16.01 28.05 -17.12
N ARG A 215 -16.07 26.76 -17.46
CA ARG A 215 -17.26 26.14 -18.06
C ARG A 215 -18.39 25.84 -17.06
N ALA A 216 -18.07 25.72 -15.78
CA ALA A 216 -19.07 25.46 -14.73
C ALA A 216 -19.93 26.71 -14.41
N HIS A 217 -19.48 27.91 -14.76
CA HIS A 217 -20.22 29.16 -14.53
C HIS A 217 -21.10 29.61 -15.70
N GLU A 218 -20.98 29.02 -16.90
CA GLU A 218 -21.77 29.41 -18.09
C GLU A 218 -23.07 28.63 -18.26
N THR A 219 -23.42 27.69 -17.40
CA THR A 219 -24.63 26.85 -17.54
C THR A 219 -25.62 26.99 -16.38
N GLN A 220 -25.79 28.20 -15.85
CA GLN A 220 -26.97 28.52 -15.04
C GLN A 220 -27.79 29.59 -15.74
N PRO A 221 -29.07 29.28 -16.10
CA PRO A 221 -30.01 30.27 -16.59
C PRO A 221 -30.50 31.20 -15.51
#